data_5e297c95605b81057c611e8e0cc1dbfc
#
_entry.id   5e297c95605b81057c611e8e0cc1dbfc
#
_cell.length_a   1.000
_cell.length_b   1.000
_cell.length_c   1.000
_cell.angle_alpha   90.00
_cell.angle_beta   90.00
_cell.angle_gamma   90.00
#
_symmetry.space_group_name_H-M   'P 1'
#
loop_
_entity.id
_entity.type
_entity.pdbx_description
1 polymer ?
#
loop_
_entity_poly.entity_id
_entity_poly.type
_entity_poly.pdbx_seq_one_letter_code
_entity_poly.pdbx_strand_id
1 'polypeptide(L)'
;MRYCGIDVSARAGQQQLCTLHPRRAADGSSELVATFYEPGDVGTVARTVLGFGREAVVAVDAPSGRRLDLLAAGMPLRETLGLPEGRYERSRVCDALLFRRRLPLYPVPSTGQALATWEGWMEVGFDLFEALERLGLYRPHADGALEGPVGEGALRLGRLCETYPDAVFCSLLGHRPSPKRTPWGLQQRIAALRMRAVVDDDGGLWHRTLDELDACAAAYAARALAEGGGSWVGDPREGVIVLPVPELADRYDKLPPPARTRLA
;
A
#
# COMPACT_ATOMS: atom_id res chain seq x y z
N MET A 1 -17.32 7.03 -7.87
CA MET A 1 -16.45 6.30 -6.92
C MET A 1 -15.15 7.09 -6.73
N ARG A 2 -14.64 7.22 -5.51
CA ARG A 2 -13.34 7.85 -5.19
C ARG A 2 -12.40 6.80 -4.59
N TYR A 3 -11.18 6.77 -5.06
CA TYR A 3 -10.13 5.91 -4.54
C TYR A 3 -9.21 6.77 -3.68
N CYS A 4 -9.14 6.49 -2.39
CA CYS A 4 -8.42 7.29 -1.42
C CYS A 4 -7.16 6.55 -0.99
N GLY A 5 -6.04 7.24 -0.94
CA GLY A 5 -4.78 6.75 -0.41
C GLY A 5 -4.27 7.65 0.71
N ILE A 6 -3.81 7.04 1.79
CA ILE A 6 -3.31 7.75 2.95
C ILE A 6 -1.89 7.26 3.24
N ASP A 7 -0.93 8.18 3.24
CA ASP A 7 0.43 7.94 3.75
C ASP A 7 0.50 8.39 5.21
N VAL A 8 0.96 7.48 6.08
CA VAL A 8 0.94 7.68 7.53
C VAL A 8 2.31 8.13 8.04
N SER A 9 2.31 9.26 8.74
CA SER A 9 3.49 9.83 9.40
C SER A 9 3.42 9.67 10.92
N ALA A 10 4.57 9.48 11.56
CA ALA A 10 4.68 9.56 13.03
C ALA A 10 4.42 10.96 13.59
N ARG A 11 4.48 11.98 12.75
CA ARG A 11 4.25 13.37 13.15
C ARG A 11 2.76 13.67 13.17
N ALA A 12 2.28 14.18 14.29
CA ALA A 12 0.89 14.63 14.42
C ALA A 12 0.57 15.68 13.34
N GLY A 13 -0.61 15.56 12.71
CA GLY A 13 -1.07 16.49 11.69
C GLY A 13 -0.35 16.39 10.34
N GLN A 14 0.42 15.34 10.08
CA GLN A 14 1.19 15.17 8.85
C GLN A 14 0.76 13.94 8.04
N GLN A 15 -0.46 13.43 8.26
CA GLN A 15 -1.00 12.35 7.45
C GLN A 15 -1.37 12.90 6.07
N GLN A 16 -0.78 12.36 5.02
CA GLN A 16 -1.03 12.82 3.65
C GLN A 16 -2.19 12.05 3.03
N LEU A 17 -3.16 12.75 2.47
CA LEU A 17 -4.29 12.17 1.76
C LEU A 17 -4.22 12.54 0.28
N CYS A 18 -4.40 11.54 -0.58
CA CYS A 18 -4.62 11.70 -2.01
C CYS A 18 -5.90 10.98 -2.42
N THR A 19 -6.64 11.54 -3.37
CA THR A 19 -7.73 10.82 -4.04
C THR A 19 -7.48 10.70 -5.53
N LEU A 20 -7.89 9.57 -6.11
CA LEU A 20 -7.97 9.38 -7.54
C LEU A 20 -9.44 9.27 -7.97
N HIS A 21 -9.78 9.93 -9.06
CA HIS A 21 -11.09 9.77 -9.69
C HIS A 21 -10.94 9.67 -11.21
N PRO A 22 -11.73 8.80 -11.87
CA PRO A 22 -11.67 8.65 -13.31
C PRO A 22 -12.24 9.90 -14.00
N ARG A 23 -11.56 10.33 -15.06
CA ARG A 23 -11.98 11.41 -15.96
C ARG A 23 -11.78 10.97 -17.40
N ARG A 24 -12.63 11.44 -18.30
CA ARG A 24 -12.40 11.33 -19.73
C ARG A 24 -11.66 12.57 -20.22
N ALA A 25 -10.50 12.40 -20.80
CA ALA A 25 -9.72 13.48 -21.40
C ALA A 25 -10.36 13.97 -22.71
N ALA A 26 -9.92 15.13 -23.21
CA ALA A 26 -10.45 15.73 -24.43
C ALA A 26 -10.24 14.87 -25.70
N ASP A 27 -9.20 14.05 -25.71
CA ASP A 27 -8.89 13.09 -26.78
C ASP A 27 -9.69 11.78 -26.66
N GLY A 28 -10.55 11.66 -25.64
CA GLY A 28 -11.36 10.48 -25.36
C GLY A 28 -10.66 9.39 -24.54
N SER A 29 -9.39 9.56 -24.18
CA SER A 29 -8.67 8.64 -23.29
C SER A 29 -9.25 8.69 -21.87
N SER A 30 -8.99 7.64 -21.08
CA SER A 30 -9.36 7.61 -19.66
C SER A 30 -8.15 8.00 -18.82
N GLU A 31 -8.35 8.96 -17.93
CA GLU A 31 -7.37 9.43 -16.98
C GLU A 31 -7.83 9.20 -15.55
N LEU A 32 -6.86 9.19 -14.63
CA LEU A 32 -7.09 9.22 -13.18
C LEU A 32 -6.56 10.54 -12.65
N VAL A 33 -7.46 11.43 -12.29
CA VAL A 33 -7.06 12.74 -11.73
C VAL A 33 -6.74 12.57 -10.26
N ALA A 34 -5.50 12.91 -9.90
CA ALA A 34 -5.05 12.98 -8.52
C ALA A 34 -5.43 14.33 -7.91
N THR A 35 -5.99 14.29 -6.71
CA THR A 35 -6.21 15.47 -5.88
C THR A 35 -5.52 15.25 -4.55
N PHE A 36 -4.62 16.15 -4.19
CA PHE A 36 -3.88 16.11 -2.94
C PHE A 36 -4.50 17.08 -1.94
N TYR A 37 -4.58 16.65 -0.69
CA TYR A 37 -5.20 17.42 0.38
C TYR A 37 -4.11 17.93 1.32
N GLU A 38 -4.39 19.05 2.01
CA GLU A 38 -3.52 19.52 3.08
C GLU A 38 -3.35 18.43 4.14
N PRO A 39 -2.12 18.23 4.64
CA PRO A 39 -1.86 17.25 5.68
C PRO A 39 -2.72 17.48 6.92
N GLY A 40 -3.17 16.40 7.54
CA GLY A 40 -4.05 16.47 8.72
C GLY A 40 -3.74 15.42 9.78
N ASP A 41 -4.35 15.56 10.93
CA ASP A 41 -4.37 14.50 11.94
C ASP A 41 -5.35 13.38 11.56
N VAL A 42 -5.32 12.27 12.30
CA VAL A 42 -6.18 11.09 12.09
C VAL A 42 -7.65 11.49 12.00
N GLY A 43 -8.12 12.36 12.91
CA GLY A 43 -9.53 12.80 12.95
C GLY A 43 -9.91 13.65 11.75
N THR A 44 -9.02 14.52 11.30
CA THR A 44 -9.22 15.37 10.12
C THR A 44 -9.27 14.53 8.85
N VAL A 45 -8.31 13.61 8.66
CA VAL A 45 -8.26 12.71 7.50
C VAL A 45 -9.51 11.81 7.48
N ALA A 46 -9.88 11.23 8.61
CA ALA A 46 -11.07 10.37 8.69
C ALA A 46 -12.37 11.14 8.34
N ARG A 47 -12.55 12.38 8.83
CA ARG A 47 -13.69 13.24 8.46
C ARG A 47 -13.69 13.60 6.98
N THR A 48 -12.53 13.88 6.39
CA THR A 48 -12.40 14.17 4.95
C THR A 48 -12.83 12.96 4.14
N VAL A 49 -12.37 11.76 4.49
CA VAL A 49 -12.79 10.50 3.85
C VAL A 49 -14.30 10.28 3.97
N LEU A 50 -14.88 10.53 5.15
CA LEU A 50 -16.34 10.44 5.35
C LEU A 50 -17.11 11.37 4.41
N GLY A 51 -16.58 12.57 4.16
CA GLY A 51 -17.16 13.55 3.24
C GLY A 51 -17.22 13.07 1.78
N PHE A 52 -16.45 12.06 1.39
CA PHE A 52 -16.51 11.47 0.05
C PHE A 52 -17.68 10.49 -0.13
N GLY A 53 -18.38 10.18 0.95
CA GLY A 53 -19.57 9.33 0.92
C GLY A 53 -19.26 7.83 0.98
N ARG A 54 -20.34 7.04 0.89
CA ARG A 54 -20.29 5.58 1.08
C ARG A 54 -19.58 4.81 -0.03
N GLU A 55 -19.26 5.44 -1.14
CA GLU A 55 -18.58 4.81 -2.29
C GLU A 55 -17.06 5.01 -2.29
N ALA A 56 -16.50 5.62 -1.25
CA ALA A 56 -15.05 5.74 -1.11
C ALA A 56 -14.43 4.38 -0.78
N VAL A 57 -13.32 4.06 -1.47
CA VAL A 57 -12.45 2.93 -1.14
C VAL A 57 -11.10 3.50 -0.71
N VAL A 58 -10.58 3.03 0.41
CA VAL A 58 -9.43 3.60 1.10
C VAL A 58 -8.33 2.57 1.24
N ALA A 59 -7.11 2.94 0.83
CA ALA A 59 -5.90 2.20 1.15
C ALA A 59 -4.96 3.05 2.01
N VAL A 60 -4.41 2.45 3.04
CA VAL A 60 -3.57 3.11 4.03
C VAL A 60 -2.17 2.52 3.99
N ASP A 61 -1.14 3.38 3.88
CA ASP A 61 0.26 2.99 4.04
C ASP A 61 0.61 2.88 5.53
N ALA A 62 0.06 1.87 6.16
CA ALA A 62 0.38 1.48 7.52
C ALA A 62 -0.12 0.06 7.78
N PRO A 63 0.47 -0.65 8.77
CA PRO A 63 -0.08 -1.91 9.22
C PRO A 63 -1.48 -1.70 9.81
N SER A 64 -2.41 -2.56 9.40
CA SER A 64 -3.80 -2.49 9.84
C SER A 64 -4.03 -3.09 11.23
N GLY A 65 -3.05 -3.78 11.78
CA GLY A 65 -3.12 -4.40 13.10
C GLY A 65 -1.78 -4.95 13.56
N ARG A 66 -1.72 -5.27 14.84
CA ARG A 66 -0.53 -5.86 15.47
C ARG A 66 -0.35 -7.31 15.03
N ARG A 67 0.88 -7.78 15.07
CA ARG A 67 1.23 -9.17 14.80
C ARG A 67 0.66 -10.11 15.87
N LEU A 68 0.07 -11.22 15.43
CA LEU A 68 -0.51 -12.28 16.27
C LEU A 68 0.41 -13.50 16.42
N ASP A 69 1.67 -13.41 15.96
CA ASP A 69 2.67 -14.47 16.02
C ASP A 69 2.25 -15.77 15.28
N LEU A 70 1.45 -15.65 14.21
CA LEU A 70 0.96 -16.78 13.43
C LEU A 70 2.09 -17.58 12.74
N LEU A 71 3.27 -16.96 12.58
CA LEU A 71 4.47 -17.56 12.01
C LEU A 71 5.54 -17.91 13.06
N ALA A 72 5.21 -17.88 14.34
CA ALA A 72 6.14 -18.28 15.37
C ALA A 72 6.56 -19.76 15.22
N ALA A 73 7.67 -20.14 15.85
CA ALA A 73 8.17 -21.49 15.79
C ALA A 73 7.10 -22.52 16.19
N GLY A 74 6.98 -23.62 15.41
CA GLY A 74 6.02 -24.69 15.66
C GLY A 74 4.56 -24.40 15.26
N MET A 75 4.27 -23.25 14.65
CA MET A 75 2.91 -22.98 14.16
C MET A 75 2.65 -23.67 12.82
N PRO A 76 1.48 -24.37 12.67
CA PRO A 76 1.16 -25.12 11.44
C PRO A 76 1.19 -24.29 10.15
N LEU A 77 0.80 -23.02 10.23
CA LEU A 77 0.78 -22.10 9.10
C LEU A 77 2.19 -21.91 8.49
N ARG A 78 3.21 -21.91 9.33
CA ARG A 78 4.60 -21.82 8.91
C ARG A 78 5.02 -22.99 8.03
N GLU A 79 4.61 -24.20 8.41
CA GLU A 79 4.88 -25.43 7.65
C GLU A 79 4.13 -25.41 6.31
N THR A 80 2.85 -25.01 6.31
CA THR A 80 2.05 -24.88 5.10
C THR A 80 2.69 -23.91 4.09
N LEU A 81 3.30 -22.83 4.57
CA LEU A 81 3.99 -21.86 3.72
C LEU A 81 5.41 -22.29 3.32
N GLY A 82 5.91 -23.43 3.81
CA GLY A 82 7.27 -23.90 3.53
C GLY A 82 8.35 -22.89 3.95
N LEU A 83 8.15 -22.22 5.09
CA LEU A 83 9.09 -21.18 5.55
C LEU A 83 10.30 -21.84 6.21
N PRO A 84 11.54 -21.39 5.88
CA PRO A 84 12.76 -21.89 6.50
C PRO A 84 12.73 -21.70 8.03
N GLU A 85 13.29 -22.66 8.75
CA GLU A 85 13.42 -22.58 10.20
C GLU A 85 14.18 -21.31 10.63
N GLY A 86 13.77 -20.70 11.75
CA GLY A 86 14.35 -19.47 12.29
C GLY A 86 14.07 -18.20 11.47
N ARG A 87 13.44 -18.31 10.28
CA ARG A 87 13.12 -17.12 9.46
C ARG A 87 11.66 -16.72 9.58
N TYR A 88 11.40 -15.44 9.54
CA TYR A 88 10.05 -14.82 9.52
C TYR A 88 9.19 -15.07 10.77
N GLU A 89 9.75 -15.61 11.84
CA GLU A 89 9.00 -15.91 13.08
C GLU A 89 8.40 -14.65 13.72
N ARG A 90 9.05 -13.51 13.49
CA ARG A 90 8.60 -12.19 13.98
C ARG A 90 7.98 -11.33 12.88
N SER A 91 7.42 -11.95 11.86
CA SER A 91 6.73 -11.27 10.77
C SER A 91 5.25 -11.63 10.78
N ARG A 92 4.39 -10.71 10.32
CA ARG A 92 3.04 -11.09 9.92
C ARG A 92 3.11 -11.93 8.64
N VAL A 93 2.03 -12.60 8.29
CA VAL A 93 1.97 -13.42 7.06
C VAL A 93 2.22 -12.58 5.82
N CYS A 94 1.56 -11.42 5.69
CA CYS A 94 1.77 -10.49 4.57
C CYS A 94 3.23 -10.05 4.44
N ASP A 95 3.87 -9.69 5.56
CA ASP A 95 5.25 -9.25 5.59
C ASP A 95 6.21 -10.35 5.12
N ALA A 96 6.01 -11.60 5.59
CA ALA A 96 6.83 -12.74 5.20
C ALA A 96 6.70 -13.04 3.70
N LEU A 97 5.48 -13.02 3.15
CA LEU A 97 5.20 -13.25 1.74
C LEU A 97 5.83 -12.18 0.84
N LEU A 98 5.81 -10.91 1.25
CA LEU A 98 6.46 -9.83 0.52
C LEU A 98 7.99 -9.84 0.68
N PHE A 99 8.51 -10.20 1.85
CA PHE A 99 9.96 -10.40 2.04
C PHE A 99 10.54 -11.47 1.12
N ARG A 100 9.83 -12.59 0.93
CA ARG A 100 10.23 -13.64 -0.02
C ARG A 100 10.36 -13.10 -1.44
N ARG A 101 9.53 -12.12 -1.80
CA ARG A 101 9.54 -11.42 -3.08
C ARG A 101 10.56 -10.27 -3.14
N ARG A 102 11.43 -10.15 -2.11
CA ARG A 102 12.42 -9.06 -1.95
C ARG A 102 11.82 -7.67 -1.77
N LEU A 103 10.63 -7.60 -1.21
CA LEU A 103 9.96 -6.37 -0.81
C LEU A 103 10.06 -6.25 0.72
N PRO A 104 11.10 -5.59 1.25
CA PRO A 104 11.29 -5.48 2.69
C PRO A 104 10.29 -4.50 3.30
N LEU A 105 9.63 -4.92 4.37
CA LEU A 105 8.78 -4.11 5.21
C LEU A 105 9.39 -3.95 6.61
N TYR A 106 8.84 -3.02 7.38
CA TYR A 106 9.20 -2.88 8.79
C TYR A 106 8.52 -3.99 9.61
N PRO A 107 9.23 -4.58 10.60
CA PRO A 107 8.63 -5.57 11.47
C PRO A 107 7.54 -4.92 12.32
N VAL A 108 6.36 -5.52 12.32
CA VAL A 108 5.23 -5.05 13.13
C VAL A 108 5.31 -5.70 14.52
N PRO A 109 5.21 -4.92 15.61
CA PRO A 109 5.28 -5.44 16.98
C PRO A 109 4.10 -6.36 17.28
N SER A 110 4.33 -7.36 18.13
CA SER A 110 3.28 -8.28 18.57
C SER A 110 2.31 -7.60 19.53
N THR A 111 1.14 -8.22 19.71
CA THR A 111 0.16 -7.78 20.70
C THR A 111 0.78 -7.78 22.10
N GLY A 112 0.64 -6.65 22.81
CA GLY A 112 1.23 -6.44 24.14
C GLY A 112 2.68 -5.97 24.15
N GLN A 113 3.37 -5.96 23.01
CA GLN A 113 4.71 -5.39 22.91
C GLN A 113 4.63 -3.85 22.82
N ALA A 114 5.43 -3.16 23.64
CA ALA A 114 5.58 -1.71 23.52
C ALA A 114 6.26 -1.33 22.18
N LEU A 115 5.80 -0.23 21.59
CA LEU A 115 6.40 0.33 20.40
C LEU A 115 7.72 1.03 20.75
N ALA A 116 8.73 0.85 19.92
CA ALA A 116 9.91 1.70 19.95
C ALA A 116 9.56 3.10 19.41
N THR A 117 10.32 4.12 19.81
CA THR A 117 10.06 5.51 19.40
C THR A 117 9.93 5.69 17.88
N TRP A 118 10.72 4.96 17.09
CA TRP A 118 10.69 5.01 15.63
C TRP A 118 9.48 4.28 15.01
N GLU A 119 8.77 3.46 15.79
CA GLU A 119 7.56 2.72 15.38
C GLU A 119 6.26 3.48 15.63
N GLY A 120 6.33 4.70 16.17
CA GLY A 120 5.15 5.51 16.52
C GLY A 120 4.18 5.75 15.35
N TRP A 121 4.66 5.75 14.11
CA TRP A 121 3.81 5.82 12.92
C TRP A 121 2.86 4.60 12.78
N MET A 122 3.25 3.43 13.27
CA MET A 122 2.39 2.25 13.24
C MET A 122 1.19 2.42 14.19
N GLU A 123 1.39 3.06 15.35
CA GLU A 123 0.31 3.36 16.28
C GLU A 123 -0.70 4.34 15.66
N VAL A 124 -0.19 5.39 15.00
CA VAL A 124 -1.04 6.30 14.22
C VAL A 124 -1.81 5.54 13.13
N GLY A 125 -1.18 4.55 12.48
CA GLY A 125 -1.83 3.66 11.52
C GLY A 125 -2.96 2.86 12.16
N PHE A 126 -2.74 2.23 13.31
CA PHE A 126 -3.80 1.49 14.04
C PHE A 126 -4.96 2.39 14.41
N ASP A 127 -4.69 3.59 14.96
CA ASP A 127 -5.71 4.58 15.30
C ASP A 127 -6.51 5.03 14.08
N LEU A 128 -5.85 5.23 12.93
CA LEU A 128 -6.49 5.60 11.69
C LEU A 128 -7.42 4.49 11.17
N PHE A 129 -6.96 3.23 11.17
CA PHE A 129 -7.81 2.10 10.80
C PHE A 129 -9.04 2.03 11.69
N GLU A 130 -8.87 2.13 13.02
CA GLU A 130 -9.98 2.13 13.98
C GLU A 130 -10.94 3.31 13.72
N ALA A 131 -10.43 4.51 13.49
CA ALA A 131 -11.26 5.68 13.18
C ALA A 131 -12.08 5.47 11.89
N LEU A 132 -11.48 4.93 10.83
CA LEU A 132 -12.16 4.66 9.57
C LEU A 132 -13.20 3.53 9.69
N GLU A 133 -12.92 2.50 10.49
CA GLU A 133 -13.87 1.42 10.78
C GLU A 133 -15.10 1.90 11.57
N ARG A 134 -14.91 2.81 12.54
CA ARG A 134 -16.03 3.46 13.25
C ARG A 134 -16.93 4.28 12.32
N LEU A 135 -16.40 4.74 11.19
CA LEU A 135 -17.18 5.43 10.14
C LEU A 135 -17.88 4.47 9.17
N GLY A 136 -17.83 3.17 9.41
CA GLY A 136 -18.51 2.14 8.62
C GLY A 136 -17.73 1.65 7.40
N LEU A 137 -16.43 1.94 7.31
CA LEU A 137 -15.56 1.25 6.39
C LEU A 137 -15.19 -0.13 6.96
N TYR A 138 -15.04 -1.13 6.11
CA TYR A 138 -14.69 -2.48 6.54
C TYR A 138 -13.54 -3.05 5.72
N ARG A 139 -12.72 -3.88 6.38
CA ARG A 139 -11.55 -4.52 5.75
C ARG A 139 -11.97 -5.67 4.85
N PRO A 140 -11.15 -6.00 3.82
CA PRO A 140 -11.32 -7.21 3.05
C PRO A 140 -11.27 -8.44 3.96
N HIS A 141 -12.10 -9.41 3.65
CA HIS A 141 -12.13 -10.70 4.34
C HIS A 141 -11.75 -11.82 3.36
N ALA A 142 -10.88 -12.75 3.79
CA ALA A 142 -10.44 -13.88 2.99
C ALA A 142 -10.82 -15.20 3.68
N ASP A 143 -11.30 -16.15 2.89
CA ASP A 143 -11.72 -17.46 3.36
C ASP A 143 -10.61 -18.50 3.05
N GLY A 144 -9.62 -18.60 3.95
CA GLY A 144 -8.62 -19.69 3.95
C GLY A 144 -7.41 -19.55 3.03
N ALA A 145 -7.46 -18.75 1.97
CA ALA A 145 -6.28 -18.43 1.16
C ALA A 145 -5.43 -17.35 1.84
N LEU A 146 -4.15 -17.26 1.49
CA LEU A 146 -3.21 -16.28 2.05
C LEU A 146 -2.72 -15.28 1.00
N GLU A 147 -3.04 -15.50 -0.25
CA GLU A 147 -2.75 -14.60 -1.37
C GLU A 147 -3.62 -14.98 -2.59
N GLY A 148 -3.84 -14.04 -3.47
CA GLY A 148 -4.61 -14.26 -4.70
C GLY A 148 -5.00 -12.95 -5.40
N PRO A 149 -5.68 -13.07 -6.55
CA PRO A 149 -6.25 -11.92 -7.23
C PRO A 149 -7.43 -11.35 -6.44
N VAL A 150 -7.59 -10.01 -6.51
CA VAL A 150 -8.75 -9.33 -5.95
C VAL A 150 -9.98 -9.63 -6.81
N GLY A 151 -11.09 -9.98 -6.16
CA GLY A 151 -12.38 -10.21 -6.85
C GLY A 151 -12.60 -11.64 -7.34
N GLU A 152 -11.60 -12.51 -7.29
CA GLU A 152 -11.73 -13.93 -7.57
C GLU A 152 -11.46 -14.75 -6.31
N GLY A 153 -12.37 -15.63 -5.95
CA GLY A 153 -12.16 -16.59 -4.87
C GLY A 153 -12.29 -16.02 -3.45
N ALA A 154 -11.27 -16.18 -2.64
CA ALA A 154 -11.34 -16.07 -1.19
C ALA A 154 -11.47 -14.66 -0.63
N LEU A 155 -11.07 -13.60 -1.34
CA LEU A 155 -11.13 -12.24 -0.83
C LEU A 155 -12.50 -11.60 -1.06
N ARG A 156 -13.24 -11.35 0.00
CA ARG A 156 -14.45 -10.50 -0.07
C ARG A 156 -14.03 -9.04 -0.04
N LEU A 157 -14.52 -8.28 -1.02
CA LEU A 157 -14.15 -6.88 -1.21
C LEU A 157 -14.57 -6.04 0.00
N GLY A 158 -13.57 -5.58 0.76
CA GLY A 158 -13.71 -4.50 1.72
C GLY A 158 -13.56 -3.13 1.05
N ARG A 159 -13.71 -2.07 1.82
CA ARG A 159 -13.49 -0.70 1.36
C ARG A 159 -12.36 0.02 2.08
N LEU A 160 -11.66 -0.70 2.95
CA LEU A 160 -10.52 -0.22 3.73
C LEU A 160 -9.45 -1.29 3.72
N CYS A 161 -8.30 -1.03 3.12
CA CYS A 161 -7.20 -2.00 3.06
C CYS A 161 -5.86 -1.38 3.47
N GLU A 162 -4.96 -2.25 3.89
CA GLU A 162 -3.54 -1.94 4.00
C GLU A 162 -2.88 -2.01 2.63
N THR A 163 -1.94 -1.13 2.38
CA THR A 163 -1.05 -1.18 1.22
C THR A 163 0.37 -0.79 1.63
N TYR A 164 1.31 -0.94 0.71
CA TYR A 164 2.71 -0.57 0.92
C TYR A 164 3.24 0.08 -0.37
N PRO A 165 3.38 1.42 -0.42
CA PRO A 165 3.74 2.16 -1.63
C PRO A 165 5.02 1.68 -2.32
N ASP A 166 6.08 1.33 -1.60
CA ASP A 166 7.27 0.76 -2.23
C ASP A 166 6.96 -0.58 -2.95
N ALA A 167 6.08 -1.42 -2.41
CA ALA A 167 5.61 -2.64 -3.09
C ALA A 167 4.67 -2.31 -4.26
N VAL A 168 3.82 -1.28 -4.12
CA VAL A 168 3.01 -0.77 -5.23
C VAL A 168 3.90 -0.37 -6.40
N PHE A 169 4.93 0.45 -6.18
CA PHE A 169 5.85 0.86 -7.24
C PHE A 169 6.64 -0.32 -7.82
N CYS A 170 7.08 -1.25 -6.98
CA CYS A 170 7.76 -2.46 -7.45
C CYS A 170 6.85 -3.30 -8.35
N SER A 171 5.59 -3.50 -7.98
CA SER A 171 4.63 -4.29 -8.74
C SER A 171 4.27 -3.62 -10.07
N LEU A 172 4.08 -2.29 -10.09
CA LEU A 172 3.80 -1.52 -11.29
C LEU A 172 4.96 -1.50 -12.29
N LEU A 173 6.19 -1.48 -11.78
CA LEU A 173 7.41 -1.44 -12.60
C LEU A 173 7.93 -2.83 -12.99
N GLY A 174 7.51 -3.89 -12.28
CA GLY A 174 8.05 -5.24 -12.43
C GLY A 174 9.46 -5.44 -11.83
N HIS A 175 10.00 -4.43 -11.17
CA HIS A 175 11.33 -4.44 -10.53
C HIS A 175 11.40 -3.44 -9.39
N ARG A 176 12.42 -3.54 -8.54
CA ARG A 176 12.65 -2.53 -7.49
C ARG A 176 13.17 -1.23 -8.09
N PRO A 177 12.51 -0.10 -7.87
CA PRO A 177 13.03 1.21 -8.28
C PRO A 177 14.28 1.58 -7.49
N SER A 178 15.00 2.59 -7.95
CA SER A 178 16.09 3.22 -7.22
C SER A 178 15.60 3.82 -5.90
N PRO A 179 16.50 4.06 -4.91
CA PRO A 179 16.10 4.61 -3.63
C PRO A 179 15.26 5.89 -3.78
N LYS A 180 14.14 5.98 -3.06
CA LYS A 180 13.11 7.00 -3.28
C LYS A 180 13.62 8.45 -3.12
N ARG A 181 14.65 8.67 -2.31
CA ARG A 181 15.27 9.99 -2.10
C ARG A 181 16.29 10.40 -3.16
N THR A 182 16.51 9.57 -4.19
CA THR A 182 17.36 9.95 -5.33
C THR A 182 16.51 10.53 -6.46
N PRO A 183 17.05 11.47 -7.28
CA PRO A 183 16.31 12.00 -8.42
C PRO A 183 15.79 10.90 -9.36
N TRP A 184 16.60 9.88 -9.59
CA TRP A 184 16.21 8.75 -10.45
C TRP A 184 15.09 7.91 -9.82
N GLY A 185 15.16 7.64 -8.52
CA GLY A 185 14.11 6.91 -7.81
C GLY A 185 12.77 7.66 -7.79
N LEU A 186 12.81 8.99 -7.67
CA LEU A 186 11.64 9.85 -7.80
C LEU A 186 11.05 9.78 -9.22
N GLN A 187 11.89 9.92 -10.24
CA GLN A 187 11.46 9.84 -11.65
C GLN A 187 10.79 8.51 -11.97
N GLN A 188 11.34 7.39 -11.51
CA GLN A 188 10.74 6.07 -11.73
C GLN A 188 9.34 5.94 -11.11
N ARG A 189 9.13 6.49 -9.90
CA ARG A 189 7.81 6.48 -9.24
C ARG A 189 6.79 7.33 -9.98
N ILE A 190 7.16 8.54 -10.37
CA ILE A 190 6.32 9.42 -11.17
C ILE A 190 5.98 8.76 -12.53
N ALA A 191 6.97 8.17 -13.19
CA ALA A 191 6.75 7.47 -14.46
C ALA A 191 5.78 6.29 -14.28
N ALA A 192 5.91 5.51 -13.19
CA ALA A 192 5.00 4.40 -12.91
C ALA A 192 3.54 4.86 -12.79
N LEU A 193 3.27 5.97 -12.08
CA LEU A 193 1.93 6.54 -11.97
C LEU A 193 1.42 7.08 -13.32
N ARG A 194 2.26 7.82 -14.05
CA ARG A 194 1.89 8.36 -15.37
C ARG A 194 1.59 7.27 -16.40
N MET A 195 2.33 6.17 -16.41
CA MET A 195 2.06 5.00 -17.25
C MET A 195 0.70 4.35 -16.93
N ARG A 196 0.12 4.66 -15.81
CA ARG A 196 -1.24 4.25 -15.37
C ARG A 196 -2.26 5.37 -15.56
N ALA A 197 -1.95 6.35 -16.40
CA ALA A 197 -2.77 7.50 -16.72
C ALA A 197 -3.14 8.37 -15.50
N VAL A 198 -2.31 8.37 -14.44
CA VAL A 198 -2.47 9.29 -13.33
C VAL A 198 -1.96 10.66 -13.75
N VAL A 199 -2.81 11.66 -13.62
CA VAL A 199 -2.55 13.07 -13.91
C VAL A 199 -2.81 13.93 -12.69
N ASP A 200 -2.12 15.05 -12.61
CA ASP A 200 -2.30 16.06 -11.58
C ASP A 200 -2.47 17.42 -12.28
N ASP A 201 -3.63 18.01 -12.13
CA ASP A 201 -3.98 19.27 -12.79
C ASP A 201 -3.30 20.49 -12.12
N ASP A 202 -2.84 20.35 -10.88
CA ASP A 202 -2.22 21.42 -10.09
C ASP A 202 -0.69 21.52 -10.25
N GLY A 203 -0.20 21.38 -11.48
CA GLY A 203 1.23 21.56 -11.79
C GLY A 203 1.99 20.25 -12.05
N GLY A 204 1.32 19.12 -11.93
CA GLY A 204 1.85 17.80 -12.27
C GLY A 204 2.63 17.13 -11.12
N LEU A 205 2.71 15.81 -11.20
CA LEU A 205 3.31 14.95 -10.18
C LEU A 205 4.79 15.28 -9.85
N TRP A 206 5.47 16.06 -10.69
CA TRP A 206 6.86 16.48 -10.47
C TRP A 206 7.04 17.49 -9.32
N HIS A 207 5.99 18.17 -8.92
CA HIS A 207 5.98 19.12 -7.82
C HIS A 207 5.57 18.50 -6.49
N ARG A 208 5.19 17.21 -6.51
CA ARG A 208 4.73 16.50 -5.32
C ARG A 208 5.88 15.96 -4.48
N THR A 209 5.69 15.98 -3.18
CA THR A 209 6.59 15.36 -2.20
C THR A 209 6.56 13.83 -2.32
N LEU A 210 7.50 13.16 -1.66
CA LEU A 210 7.49 11.69 -1.60
C LEU A 210 6.27 11.15 -0.88
N ASP A 211 5.86 11.79 0.20
CA ASP A 211 4.71 11.38 1.00
C ASP A 211 3.40 11.56 0.21
N GLU A 212 3.26 12.64 -0.59
CA GLU A 212 2.14 12.80 -1.53
C GLU A 212 2.15 11.71 -2.62
N LEU A 213 3.31 11.35 -3.16
CA LEU A 213 3.40 10.28 -4.16
C LEU A 213 3.12 8.91 -3.56
N ASP A 214 3.53 8.66 -2.31
CA ASP A 214 3.22 7.43 -1.59
C ASP A 214 1.70 7.36 -1.29
N ALA A 215 1.04 8.46 -0.90
CA ALA A 215 -0.42 8.55 -0.78
C ALA A 215 -1.13 8.32 -2.14
N CYS A 216 -0.59 8.85 -3.25
CA CYS A 216 -1.13 8.62 -4.58
C CYS A 216 -1.00 7.14 -5.01
N ALA A 217 0.11 6.49 -4.70
CA ALA A 217 0.30 5.06 -4.94
C ALA A 217 -0.68 4.22 -4.10
N ALA A 218 -0.92 4.60 -2.85
CA ALA A 218 -1.95 3.98 -2.01
C ALA A 218 -3.35 4.15 -2.63
N ALA A 219 -3.70 5.34 -3.13
CA ALA A 219 -4.97 5.55 -3.82
C ALA A 219 -5.11 4.66 -5.08
N TYR A 220 -4.01 4.40 -5.77
CA TYR A 220 -4.01 3.48 -6.90
C TYR A 220 -4.22 2.02 -6.47
N ALA A 221 -3.73 1.59 -5.31
CA ALA A 221 -4.05 0.30 -4.72
C ALA A 221 -5.53 0.20 -4.31
N ALA A 222 -6.12 1.28 -3.75
CA ALA A 222 -7.55 1.35 -3.46
C ALA A 222 -8.41 1.18 -4.72
N ARG A 223 -7.99 1.77 -5.85
CA ARG A 223 -8.63 1.53 -7.14
C ARG A 223 -8.59 0.06 -7.54
N ALA A 224 -7.42 -0.57 -7.45
CA ALA A 224 -7.27 -1.96 -7.83
C ALA A 224 -8.14 -2.90 -6.97
N LEU A 225 -8.29 -2.59 -5.67
CA LEU A 225 -9.25 -3.28 -4.80
C LEU A 225 -10.68 -3.11 -5.30
N ALA A 226 -11.08 -1.88 -5.64
CA ALA A 226 -12.44 -1.56 -6.05
C ALA A 226 -12.84 -2.15 -7.42
N GLU A 227 -11.89 -2.19 -8.36
CA GLU A 227 -12.12 -2.63 -9.75
C GLU A 227 -11.77 -4.11 -9.99
N GLY A 228 -11.27 -4.84 -9.00
CA GLY A 228 -10.88 -6.24 -9.13
C GLY A 228 -9.58 -6.47 -9.92
N GLY A 229 -8.79 -5.41 -10.14
CA GLY A 229 -7.55 -5.47 -10.93
C GLY A 229 -6.28 -5.65 -10.10
N GLY A 230 -6.39 -5.96 -8.82
CA GLY A 230 -5.30 -6.12 -7.89
C GLY A 230 -5.03 -7.55 -7.46
N SER A 231 -4.03 -7.70 -6.63
CA SER A 231 -3.75 -8.89 -5.84
C SER A 231 -3.63 -8.53 -4.36
N TRP A 232 -3.66 -9.54 -3.53
CA TRP A 232 -3.53 -9.40 -2.09
C TRP A 232 -2.64 -10.49 -1.50
N VAL A 233 -2.01 -10.17 -0.36
CA VAL A 233 -1.22 -11.12 0.43
C VAL A 233 -1.49 -10.90 1.91
N GLY A 234 -1.52 -11.96 2.70
CA GLY A 234 -1.61 -11.92 4.15
C GLY A 234 -2.73 -12.76 4.73
N ASP A 235 -2.79 -12.77 6.05
CA ASP A 235 -3.85 -13.39 6.82
C ASP A 235 -4.76 -12.28 7.37
N PRO A 236 -6.08 -12.31 7.12
CA PRO A 236 -7.01 -11.25 7.57
C PRO A 236 -6.99 -11.00 9.08
N ARG A 237 -6.54 -11.97 9.88
CA ARG A 237 -6.42 -11.82 11.34
C ARG A 237 -5.30 -10.85 11.74
N GLU A 238 -4.23 -10.74 10.92
CA GLU A 238 -3.09 -9.85 11.17
C GLU A 238 -3.03 -8.66 10.22
N GLY A 239 -3.66 -8.77 9.06
CA GLY A 239 -3.67 -7.75 8.02
C GLY A 239 -3.43 -8.31 6.62
N VAL A 240 -4.07 -7.68 5.66
CA VAL A 240 -3.98 -8.01 4.23
C VAL A 240 -3.47 -6.79 3.48
N ILE A 241 -2.35 -6.95 2.78
CA ILE A 241 -1.79 -5.93 1.91
C ILE A 241 -2.33 -6.11 0.49
N VAL A 242 -2.93 -5.06 -0.07
CA VAL A 242 -3.42 -5.01 -1.44
C VAL A 242 -2.41 -4.32 -2.34
N LEU A 243 -2.16 -4.90 -3.51
CA LEU A 243 -1.24 -4.40 -4.53
C LEU A 243 -1.93 -4.30 -5.89
N PRO A 244 -1.58 -3.30 -6.75
CA PRO A 244 -2.36 -2.93 -7.92
C PRO A 244 -1.99 -3.72 -9.19
N VAL A 245 -1.71 -4.99 -9.05
CA VAL A 245 -1.48 -5.92 -10.18
C VAL A 245 -2.21 -7.23 -9.89
N PRO A 246 -2.78 -7.90 -10.89
CA PRO A 246 -3.56 -9.13 -10.67
C PRO A 246 -2.68 -10.29 -10.22
N GLU A 247 -1.41 -10.28 -10.55
CA GLU A 247 -0.43 -11.31 -10.19
C GLU A 247 0.89 -10.67 -9.75
N LEU A 248 1.43 -11.15 -8.64
CA LEU A 248 2.71 -10.72 -8.12
C LEU A 248 3.83 -11.58 -8.71
N ALA A 249 4.91 -10.93 -9.14
CA ALA A 249 6.11 -11.65 -9.51
C ALA A 249 6.70 -12.40 -8.29
N ASP A 250 7.32 -13.55 -8.55
CA ASP A 250 7.99 -14.33 -7.49
C ASP A 250 9.09 -13.53 -6.79
N ARG A 251 9.66 -12.56 -7.52
CA ARG A 251 10.79 -11.78 -7.03
C ARG A 251 10.91 -10.43 -7.75
N TYR A 252 11.22 -9.39 -6.99
CA TYR A 252 11.52 -8.05 -7.51
C TYR A 252 13.01 -7.74 -7.29
N ASP A 253 13.78 -7.72 -8.36
CA ASP A 253 15.20 -7.40 -8.33
C ASP A 253 15.44 -5.92 -8.66
N LYS A 254 16.58 -5.39 -8.20
CA LYS A 254 17.06 -4.08 -8.67
C LYS A 254 17.56 -4.24 -10.10
N LEU A 255 17.18 -3.33 -10.98
CA LEU A 255 17.83 -3.27 -12.29
C LEU A 255 19.32 -2.92 -12.12
N PRO A 256 20.19 -3.53 -12.95
CA PRO A 256 21.57 -3.08 -13.00
C PRO A 256 21.60 -1.60 -13.41
N PRO A 257 22.58 -0.82 -12.91
CA PRO A 257 22.75 0.55 -13.39
C PRO A 257 22.94 0.52 -14.92
N PRO A 258 22.42 1.53 -15.63
CA PRO A 258 22.62 1.61 -17.08
C PRO A 258 24.13 1.55 -17.38
N ALA A 259 24.49 0.77 -18.39
CA ALA A 259 25.88 0.69 -18.83
C ALA A 259 26.39 2.11 -19.08
N ARG A 260 27.49 2.48 -18.44
CA ARG A 260 28.12 3.78 -18.71
C ARG A 260 28.59 3.77 -20.14
N THR A 261 27.91 4.46 -21.03
CA THR A 261 28.41 4.73 -22.37
C THR A 261 29.69 5.55 -22.20
N ARG A 262 30.84 4.97 -22.47
CA ARG A 262 32.07 5.76 -22.56
C ARG A 262 31.87 6.69 -23.75
N LEU A 263 31.89 7.98 -23.48
CA LEU A 263 32.06 8.94 -24.58
C LEU A 263 33.40 8.65 -25.21
N ALA A 264 33.37 8.28 -26.50
CA ALA A 264 34.55 8.06 -27.30
C ALA A 264 35.24 9.39 -27.59
#